data_1db42ce11d36a99b3d9ca3c31a6ba693
#
_entry.id   1db42ce11d36a99b3d9ca3c31a6ba693
#
_cell.length_a   1.000
_cell.length_b   1.000
_cell.length_c   1.000
_cell.angle_alpha   90.00
_cell.angle_beta   90.00
_cell.angle_gamma   90.00
#
_symmetry.space_group_name_H-M   'P 1'
#
loop_
_entity.id
_entity.type
_entity.pdbx_description
1 polymer ?
#
loop_
_entity_poly.entity_id
_entity_poly.type
_entity_poly.pdbx_seq_one_letter_code
_entity_poly.pdbx_strand_id
1 'polypeptide(L)'
;MKTTVYIDGYNLFYGCLKHSQDKWLDLYSLFAGVLRTQNPASELVDIKFFTADIKAKVASHGDDAMIAQQTYHRALAALYPDKINIFKGFYTLEKARLLAYQQPPNKSQRVDVWKLEEKQTDVNIALAAYRDAARGDVEQLVFVSNDTDLEPALAAIREDFGQQHTIGLVLPMRKTSRGIHHRAGNQRLSVLANWTRRYLTDEELVAAQMPVIIPTRKKPIHKPIYW
;
A
#
# COMPACT_ATOMS: atom_id res chain seq x y z
N MET A 1 17.64 0.05 14.61
CA MET A 1 16.30 -0.58 14.79
C MET A 1 15.89 -1.22 13.50
N LYS A 2 15.89 -2.56 13.44
CA LYS A 2 15.49 -3.34 12.26
C LYS A 2 14.02 -3.08 11.94
N THR A 3 13.76 -2.54 10.77
CA THR A 3 12.44 -2.04 10.38
C THR A 3 11.92 -2.76 9.14
N THR A 4 10.71 -3.30 9.23
CA THR A 4 9.93 -3.81 8.09
C THR A 4 8.77 -2.87 7.78
N VAL A 5 8.56 -2.56 6.51
CA VAL A 5 7.44 -1.73 6.02
C VAL A 5 6.41 -2.60 5.32
N TYR A 6 5.17 -2.56 5.81
CA TYR A 6 4.02 -3.29 5.27
C TYR A 6 3.15 -2.31 4.48
N ILE A 7 3.16 -2.45 3.15
CA ILE A 7 2.50 -1.50 2.26
C ILE A 7 1.22 -2.11 1.72
N ASP A 8 0.09 -1.50 2.06
CA ASP A 8 -1.17 -1.70 1.38
C ASP A 8 -1.11 -0.97 0.02
N GLY A 9 -0.89 -1.74 -1.03
CA GLY A 9 -0.71 -1.20 -2.37
C GLY A 9 -1.95 -0.52 -2.93
N TYR A 10 -3.14 -0.98 -2.55
CA TYR A 10 -4.40 -0.36 -2.95
C TYR A 10 -4.57 1.01 -2.29
N ASN A 11 -4.38 1.08 -0.97
CA ASN A 11 -4.45 2.34 -0.23
C ASN A 11 -3.41 3.35 -0.72
N LEU A 12 -2.15 2.91 -0.96
CA LEU A 12 -1.11 3.77 -1.52
C LEU A 12 -1.46 4.27 -2.92
N PHE A 13 -1.95 3.40 -3.80
CA PHE A 13 -2.32 3.78 -5.16
C PHE A 13 -3.46 4.79 -5.17
N TYR A 14 -4.56 4.51 -4.49
CA TYR A 14 -5.74 5.38 -4.50
C TYR A 14 -5.54 6.66 -3.68
N GLY A 15 -4.72 6.61 -2.64
CA GLY A 15 -4.44 7.77 -1.78
C GLY A 15 -3.41 8.75 -2.37
N CYS A 16 -2.44 8.25 -3.13
CA CYS A 16 -1.31 9.06 -3.58
C CYS A 16 -1.06 9.07 -5.10
N LEU A 17 -1.36 7.98 -5.83
CA LEU A 17 -0.78 7.76 -7.16
C LEU A 17 -1.80 7.78 -8.31
N LYS A 18 -3.07 7.44 -8.07
CA LYS A 18 -4.10 7.19 -9.10
C LYS A 18 -4.19 8.29 -10.16
N HIS A 19 -4.14 9.54 -9.76
CA HIS A 19 -4.30 10.70 -10.64
C HIS A 19 -3.01 11.50 -10.82
N SER A 20 -1.85 10.84 -10.67
CA SER A 20 -0.53 11.47 -10.78
C SER A 20 0.32 10.81 -11.86
N GLN A 21 1.46 11.45 -12.16
CA GLN A 21 2.53 10.90 -13.02
C GLN A 21 3.58 10.13 -12.22
N ASP A 22 3.37 9.97 -10.90
CA ASP A 22 4.37 9.43 -9.98
C ASP A 22 4.16 7.93 -9.69
N LYS A 23 3.48 7.20 -10.58
CA LYS A 23 3.18 5.78 -10.41
C LYS A 23 4.41 4.88 -10.52
N TRP A 24 5.49 5.37 -11.16
CA TRP A 24 6.76 4.66 -11.29
C TRP A 24 7.62 4.82 -10.03
N LEU A 25 6.98 4.62 -8.86
CA LEU A 25 7.50 4.95 -7.55
C LEU A 25 8.51 3.91 -7.06
N ASP A 26 9.67 4.37 -6.63
CA ASP A 26 10.67 3.59 -5.91
C ASP A 26 10.26 3.49 -4.44
N LEU A 27 9.64 2.37 -4.08
CA LEU A 27 9.14 2.15 -2.71
C LEU A 27 10.27 2.14 -1.68
N TYR A 28 11.44 1.57 -2.04
CA TYR A 28 12.56 1.52 -1.09
C TYR A 28 13.11 2.92 -0.82
N SER A 29 13.36 3.70 -1.87
CA SER A 29 13.85 5.07 -1.76
C SER A 29 12.89 5.96 -0.96
N LEU A 30 11.58 5.87 -1.26
CA LEU A 30 10.55 6.63 -0.56
C LEU A 30 10.54 6.32 0.94
N PHE A 31 10.41 5.05 1.31
CA PHE A 31 10.24 4.69 2.72
C PHE A 31 11.55 4.77 3.51
N ALA A 32 12.71 4.60 2.88
CA ALA A 32 13.99 4.94 3.51
C ALA A 32 14.08 6.45 3.83
N GLY A 33 13.57 7.31 2.94
CA GLY A 33 13.47 8.76 3.18
C GLY A 33 12.50 9.11 4.31
N VAL A 34 11.31 8.53 4.32
CA VAL A 34 10.31 8.72 5.38
C VAL A 34 10.85 8.28 6.74
N LEU A 35 11.47 7.11 6.82
CA LEU A 35 12.04 6.57 8.05
C LEU A 35 13.14 7.48 8.59
N ARG A 36 14.01 8.00 7.74
CA ARG A 36 15.09 8.91 8.13
C ARG A 36 14.58 10.16 8.86
N THR A 37 13.39 10.64 8.48
CA THR A 37 12.76 11.81 9.12
C THR A 37 11.92 11.45 10.34
N GLN A 38 11.23 10.31 10.34
CA GLN A 38 10.31 9.93 11.41
C GLN A 38 10.99 9.22 12.58
N ASN A 39 11.93 8.35 12.27
CA ASN A 39 12.71 7.60 13.25
C ASN A 39 14.12 7.33 12.68
N PRO A 40 15.09 8.25 12.88
CA PRO A 40 16.44 8.15 12.33
C PRO A 40 17.21 6.89 12.74
N ALA A 41 16.80 6.23 13.83
CA ALA A 41 17.40 4.97 14.28
C ALA A 41 16.92 3.75 13.44
N SER A 42 16.01 3.95 12.51
CA SER A 42 15.47 2.88 11.66
C SER A 42 16.51 2.38 10.65
N GLU A 43 16.61 1.06 10.54
CA GLU A 43 17.31 0.35 9.46
C GLU A 43 16.27 -0.40 8.65
N LEU A 44 15.97 0.05 7.43
CA LEU A 44 15.01 -0.59 6.54
C LEU A 44 15.58 -1.92 6.03
N VAL A 45 15.07 -3.02 6.58
CA VAL A 45 15.55 -4.37 6.24
C VAL A 45 14.66 -5.06 5.20
N ASP A 46 13.35 -4.80 5.23
CA ASP A 46 12.39 -5.45 4.33
C ASP A 46 11.21 -4.51 4.02
N ILE A 47 10.69 -4.62 2.81
CA ILE A 47 9.40 -4.07 2.38
C ILE A 47 8.51 -5.20 1.92
N LYS A 48 7.36 -5.36 2.56
CA LYS A 48 6.30 -6.27 2.16
C LYS A 48 5.20 -5.48 1.47
N PHE A 49 5.16 -5.60 0.15
CA PHE A 49 4.20 -4.90 -0.70
C PHE A 49 3.03 -5.81 -1.02
N PHE A 50 1.86 -5.48 -0.50
CA PHE A 50 0.62 -6.24 -0.67
C PHE A 50 -0.24 -5.59 -1.74
N THR A 51 -0.69 -6.39 -2.71
CA THR A 51 -1.42 -5.90 -3.87
C THR A 51 -2.25 -7.02 -4.50
N ALA A 52 -3.01 -6.73 -5.55
CA ALA A 52 -3.70 -7.74 -6.36
C ALA A 52 -3.53 -7.39 -7.85
N ASP A 53 -3.48 -8.43 -8.69
CA ASP A 53 -3.32 -8.23 -10.14
C ASP A 53 -4.57 -7.57 -10.75
N ILE A 54 -4.37 -6.50 -11.50
CA ILE A 54 -5.44 -5.76 -12.18
C ILE A 54 -6.23 -6.71 -13.10
N LYS A 55 -7.55 -6.64 -13.04
CA LYS A 55 -8.46 -7.30 -13.99
C LYS A 55 -8.64 -6.42 -15.23
N ALA A 56 -7.96 -6.74 -16.32
CA ALA A 56 -8.00 -5.98 -17.57
C ALA A 56 -9.42 -5.68 -18.05
N LYS A 57 -10.36 -6.62 -17.90
CA LYS A 57 -11.76 -6.49 -18.31
C LYS A 57 -12.52 -5.32 -17.69
N VAL A 58 -12.07 -4.82 -16.53
CA VAL A 58 -12.73 -3.72 -15.80
C VAL A 58 -11.79 -2.54 -15.52
N ALA A 59 -10.55 -2.63 -15.98
CA ALA A 59 -9.57 -1.55 -15.85
C ALA A 59 -9.82 -0.47 -16.92
N SER A 60 -9.64 0.81 -16.55
CA SER A 60 -9.85 1.95 -17.45
C SER A 60 -8.97 1.92 -18.72
N HIS A 61 -7.81 1.25 -18.65
CA HIS A 61 -6.87 1.09 -19.76
C HIS A 61 -6.69 -0.38 -20.17
N GLY A 62 -7.64 -1.26 -19.80
CA GLY A 62 -7.64 -2.65 -20.24
C GLY A 62 -6.34 -3.39 -19.96
N ASP A 63 -5.84 -4.08 -20.98
CA ASP A 63 -4.59 -4.86 -20.90
C ASP A 63 -3.35 -4.00 -20.62
N ASP A 64 -3.32 -2.75 -21.07
CA ASP A 64 -2.20 -1.84 -20.80
C ASP A 64 -2.03 -1.58 -19.31
N ALA A 65 -3.13 -1.46 -18.55
CA ALA A 65 -3.08 -1.31 -17.09
C ALA A 65 -2.45 -2.53 -16.41
N MET A 66 -2.83 -3.73 -16.85
CA MET A 66 -2.28 -4.98 -16.34
C MET A 66 -0.80 -5.12 -16.68
N ILE A 67 -0.42 -4.86 -17.93
CA ILE A 67 0.99 -4.92 -18.40
C ILE A 67 1.85 -3.92 -17.62
N ALA A 68 1.35 -2.71 -17.41
CA ALA A 68 2.10 -1.69 -16.67
C ALA A 68 2.30 -2.08 -15.20
N GLN A 69 1.28 -2.60 -14.53
CA GLN A 69 1.42 -3.10 -13.16
C GLN A 69 2.45 -4.24 -13.09
N GLN A 70 2.36 -5.22 -14.00
CA GLN A 70 3.33 -6.33 -14.06
C GLN A 70 4.75 -5.84 -14.31
N THR A 71 4.89 -4.82 -15.17
CA THR A 71 6.18 -4.19 -15.46
C THR A 71 6.73 -3.49 -14.23
N TYR A 72 5.89 -2.78 -13.48
CA TYR A 72 6.24 -2.16 -12.20
C TYR A 72 6.71 -3.18 -11.17
N HIS A 73 5.97 -4.27 -10.98
CA HIS A 73 6.36 -5.32 -10.04
C HIS A 73 7.71 -5.95 -10.41
N ARG A 74 7.94 -6.20 -11.71
CA ARG A 74 9.22 -6.70 -12.20
C ARG A 74 10.36 -5.71 -11.98
N ALA A 75 10.10 -4.42 -12.12
CA ALA A 75 11.06 -3.35 -11.89
C ALA A 75 11.50 -3.30 -10.42
N LEU A 76 10.54 -3.33 -9.48
CA LEU A 76 10.82 -3.38 -8.04
C LEU A 76 11.64 -4.63 -7.67
N ALA A 77 11.23 -5.80 -8.15
CA ALA A 77 11.94 -7.05 -7.88
C ALA A 77 13.35 -7.09 -8.49
N ALA A 78 13.57 -6.40 -9.63
CA ALA A 78 14.89 -6.32 -10.26
C ALA A 78 15.85 -5.36 -9.53
N LEU A 79 15.32 -4.24 -9.00
CA LEU A 79 16.13 -3.26 -8.26
C LEU A 79 16.43 -3.74 -6.82
N TYR A 80 15.49 -4.42 -6.20
CA TYR A 80 15.54 -4.76 -4.78
C TYR A 80 15.16 -6.22 -4.50
N PRO A 81 15.91 -7.20 -5.07
CA PRO A 81 15.55 -8.63 -4.98
C PRO A 81 15.50 -9.16 -3.54
N ASP A 82 16.34 -8.59 -2.64
CA ASP A 82 16.46 -9.03 -1.26
C ASP A 82 15.81 -8.06 -0.25
N LYS A 83 15.12 -7.02 -0.75
CA LYS A 83 14.55 -5.95 0.08
C LYS A 83 13.07 -5.70 -0.15
N ILE A 84 12.50 -6.15 -1.26
CA ILE A 84 11.07 -5.97 -1.57
C ILE A 84 10.46 -7.31 -1.90
N ASN A 85 9.49 -7.71 -1.08
CA ASN A 85 8.69 -8.90 -1.25
C ASN A 85 7.25 -8.51 -1.64
N ILE A 86 6.77 -9.03 -2.78
CA ILE A 86 5.43 -8.72 -3.31
C ILE A 86 4.48 -9.86 -2.97
N PHE A 87 3.44 -9.56 -2.20
CA PHE A 87 2.39 -10.48 -1.81
C PHE A 87 1.10 -10.16 -2.57
N LYS A 88 0.54 -11.15 -3.26
CA LYS A 88 -0.63 -10.95 -4.08
C LYS A 88 -1.87 -11.57 -3.43
N GLY A 89 -2.89 -10.74 -3.23
CA GLY A 89 -4.28 -11.14 -3.14
C GLY A 89 -4.87 -11.33 -4.54
N PHE A 90 -6.19 -11.28 -4.66
CA PHE A 90 -6.86 -11.39 -5.95
C PHE A 90 -8.16 -10.58 -5.98
N TYR A 91 -8.58 -10.20 -7.19
CA TYR A 91 -9.91 -9.62 -7.41
C TYR A 91 -10.92 -10.69 -7.82
N THR A 92 -12.09 -10.66 -7.18
CA THR A 92 -13.30 -11.32 -7.69
C THR A 92 -14.12 -10.31 -8.49
N LEU A 93 -14.73 -10.77 -9.57
CA LEU A 93 -15.69 -10.01 -10.35
C LEU A 93 -16.96 -10.86 -10.48
N GLU A 94 -17.98 -10.51 -9.73
CA GLU A 94 -19.18 -11.31 -9.60
C GLU A 94 -20.43 -10.47 -9.89
N LYS A 95 -21.46 -11.12 -10.43
CA LYS A 95 -22.78 -10.51 -10.53
C LYS A 95 -23.35 -10.41 -9.11
N ALA A 96 -23.74 -9.21 -8.72
CA ALA A 96 -24.39 -8.96 -7.43
C ALA A 96 -25.66 -8.14 -7.61
N ARG A 97 -26.60 -8.32 -6.70
CA ARG A 97 -27.84 -7.54 -6.65
C ARG A 97 -27.81 -6.64 -5.42
N LEU A 98 -27.40 -5.38 -5.62
CA LEU A 98 -27.23 -4.39 -4.56
C LEU A 98 -28.43 -3.46 -4.42
N LEU A 99 -28.54 -2.81 -3.26
CA LEU A 99 -29.58 -1.77 -3.03
C LEU A 99 -29.34 -0.59 -3.98
N ALA A 100 -30.41 -0.11 -4.61
CA ALA A 100 -30.36 1.14 -5.34
C ALA A 100 -30.07 2.30 -4.37
N TYR A 101 -29.20 3.24 -4.78
CA TYR A 101 -28.95 4.43 -3.98
C TYR A 101 -30.17 5.37 -4.01
N GLN A 102 -30.81 5.53 -2.86
CA GLN A 102 -31.90 6.48 -2.61
C GLN A 102 -31.98 6.81 -1.14
N GLN A 103 -32.60 7.93 -0.80
CA GLN A 103 -32.84 8.35 0.58
C GLN A 103 -34.35 8.54 0.84
N PRO A 104 -34.92 7.84 1.82
CA PRO A 104 -34.30 6.80 2.64
C PRO A 104 -34.04 5.52 1.86
N PRO A 105 -33.11 4.63 2.31
CA PRO A 105 -32.84 3.36 1.64
C PRO A 105 -34.08 2.46 1.58
N ASN A 106 -34.40 1.93 0.39
CA ASN A 106 -35.52 1.00 0.19
C ASN A 106 -35.01 -0.40 -0.13
N LYS A 107 -35.24 -1.35 0.80
CA LYS A 107 -34.75 -2.74 0.70
C LYS A 107 -35.34 -3.50 -0.49
N SER A 108 -36.50 -3.10 -1.01
CA SER A 108 -37.15 -3.74 -2.15
C SER A 108 -36.55 -3.29 -3.50
N GLN A 109 -35.90 -2.13 -3.55
CA GLN A 109 -35.27 -1.62 -4.78
C GLN A 109 -33.80 -2.05 -4.85
N ARG A 110 -33.55 -2.99 -5.75
CA ARG A 110 -32.22 -3.56 -5.98
C ARG A 110 -31.90 -3.55 -7.48
N VAL A 111 -30.62 -3.32 -7.77
CA VAL A 111 -30.07 -3.31 -9.15
C VAL A 111 -29.01 -4.38 -9.31
N ASP A 112 -28.96 -4.99 -10.48
CA ASP A 112 -27.90 -5.93 -10.84
C ASP A 112 -26.65 -5.12 -11.22
N VAL A 113 -25.52 -5.48 -10.63
CA VAL A 113 -24.23 -4.81 -10.84
C VAL A 113 -23.10 -5.84 -10.98
N TRP A 114 -22.03 -5.42 -11.61
CA TRP A 114 -20.75 -6.12 -11.46
C TRP A 114 -20.07 -5.62 -10.17
N LYS A 115 -19.90 -6.54 -9.23
CA LYS A 115 -19.19 -6.27 -7.98
C LYS A 115 -17.74 -6.72 -8.14
N LEU A 116 -16.82 -5.76 -8.12
CA LEU A 116 -15.39 -6.00 -8.06
C LEU A 116 -14.95 -5.88 -6.60
N GLU A 117 -14.37 -6.92 -6.05
CA GLU A 117 -13.84 -6.91 -4.67
C GLU A 117 -12.42 -7.45 -4.66
N GLU A 118 -11.57 -6.78 -3.93
CA GLU A 118 -10.26 -7.29 -3.54
C GLU A 118 -10.42 -8.27 -2.37
N LYS A 119 -9.66 -9.34 -2.39
CA LYS A 119 -9.69 -10.40 -1.37
C LYS A 119 -8.29 -10.70 -0.87
N GLN A 120 -8.17 -11.00 0.41
CA GLN A 120 -7.00 -11.49 1.12
C GLN A 120 -5.91 -10.46 1.45
N THR A 121 -5.87 -9.28 0.85
CA THR A 121 -4.75 -8.34 1.03
C THR A 121 -4.62 -7.93 2.49
N ASP A 122 -5.69 -7.46 3.15
CA ASP A 122 -5.66 -7.02 4.54
C ASP A 122 -5.31 -8.15 5.51
N VAL A 123 -5.88 -9.34 5.26
CA VAL A 123 -5.56 -10.56 6.04
C VAL A 123 -4.09 -10.93 5.88
N ASN A 124 -3.54 -10.83 4.66
CA ASN A 124 -2.13 -11.11 4.40
C ASN A 124 -1.22 -10.10 5.11
N ILE A 125 -1.57 -8.80 5.12
CA ILE A 125 -0.84 -7.77 5.87
C ILE A 125 -0.86 -8.10 7.36
N ALA A 126 -2.05 -8.34 7.93
CA ALA A 126 -2.25 -8.64 9.34
C ALA A 126 -1.42 -9.85 9.78
N LEU A 127 -1.52 -10.96 9.03
CA LEU A 127 -0.79 -12.20 9.34
C LEU A 127 0.72 -12.04 9.18
N ALA A 128 1.19 -11.33 8.14
CA ALA A 128 2.62 -11.11 7.95
C ALA A 128 3.21 -10.28 9.09
N ALA A 129 2.55 -9.18 9.46
CA ALA A 129 3.00 -8.30 10.53
C ALA A 129 3.00 -9.02 11.90
N TYR A 130 1.93 -9.74 12.22
CA TYR A 130 1.84 -10.48 13.48
C TYR A 130 2.91 -11.59 13.57
N ARG A 131 3.15 -12.34 12.47
CA ARG A 131 4.19 -13.38 12.43
C ARG A 131 5.59 -12.80 12.60
N ASP A 132 5.88 -11.65 12.00
CA ASP A 132 7.18 -10.99 12.13
C ASP A 132 7.39 -10.49 13.57
N ALA A 133 6.35 -9.94 14.21
CA ALA A 133 6.37 -9.58 15.62
C ALA A 133 6.63 -10.81 16.50
N ALA A 134 5.91 -11.90 16.26
CA ALA A 134 6.05 -13.14 17.04
C ALA A 134 7.43 -13.80 16.91
N ARG A 135 8.11 -13.64 15.76
CA ARG A 135 9.46 -14.15 15.56
C ARG A 135 10.53 -13.29 16.23
N GLY A 136 10.25 -12.02 16.51
CA GLY A 136 11.21 -11.09 17.08
C GLY A 136 12.33 -10.66 16.11
N ASP A 137 12.17 -10.93 14.82
CA ASP A 137 13.19 -10.61 13.81
C ASP A 137 13.24 -9.10 13.46
N VAL A 138 12.19 -8.37 13.81
CA VAL A 138 12.02 -6.93 13.55
C VAL A 138 11.73 -6.18 14.85
N GLU A 139 12.32 -5.00 14.98
CA GLU A 139 12.13 -4.12 16.14
C GLU A 139 11.07 -3.06 15.88
N GLN A 140 10.84 -2.73 14.60
CA GLN A 140 9.85 -1.74 14.18
C GLN A 140 9.02 -2.26 12.99
N LEU A 141 7.70 -2.22 13.16
CA LEU A 141 6.73 -2.52 12.11
C LEU A 141 6.09 -1.21 11.64
N VAL A 142 6.20 -0.91 10.36
CA VAL A 142 5.64 0.32 9.78
C VAL A 142 4.53 -0.02 8.81
N PHE A 143 3.30 0.38 9.12
CA PHE A 143 2.13 0.15 8.29
C PHE A 143 1.88 1.35 7.38
N VAL A 144 1.67 1.08 6.10
CA VAL A 144 1.31 2.09 5.10
C VAL A 144 -0.10 1.82 4.63
N SER A 145 -1.08 2.27 5.37
CA SER A 145 -2.50 2.12 5.09
C SER A 145 -3.34 3.15 5.87
N ASN A 146 -4.56 3.38 5.42
CA ASN A 146 -5.61 4.13 6.12
C ASN A 146 -6.85 3.25 6.33
N ASP A 147 -6.71 1.93 6.20
CA ASP A 147 -7.81 0.97 6.33
C ASP A 147 -8.01 0.53 7.78
N THR A 148 -9.24 0.66 8.27
CA THR A 148 -9.62 0.24 9.63
C THR A 148 -9.56 -1.25 9.84
N ASP A 149 -9.61 -2.05 8.77
CA ASP A 149 -9.57 -3.50 8.86
C ASP A 149 -8.23 -4.02 9.42
N LEU A 150 -7.20 -3.17 9.44
CA LEU A 150 -5.91 -3.45 10.09
C LEU A 150 -5.89 -3.15 11.61
N GLU A 151 -6.90 -2.45 12.16
CA GLU A 151 -6.97 -2.13 13.60
C GLU A 151 -6.81 -3.38 14.49
N PRO A 152 -7.52 -4.50 14.24
CA PRO A 152 -7.38 -5.69 15.06
C PRO A 152 -5.96 -6.27 15.06
N ALA A 153 -5.24 -6.19 13.94
CA ALA A 153 -3.87 -6.68 13.86
C ALA A 153 -2.90 -5.83 14.70
N LEU A 154 -3.02 -4.50 14.62
CA LEU A 154 -2.20 -3.59 15.43
C LEU A 154 -2.50 -3.76 16.92
N ALA A 155 -3.79 -3.91 17.27
CA ALA A 155 -4.22 -4.14 18.65
C ALA A 155 -3.64 -5.46 19.20
N ALA A 156 -3.74 -6.57 18.45
CA ALA A 156 -3.18 -7.85 18.86
C ALA A 156 -1.66 -7.78 19.05
N ILE A 157 -0.92 -7.11 18.15
CA ILE A 157 0.52 -6.91 18.33
C ILE A 157 0.83 -6.13 19.61
N ARG A 158 0.02 -5.12 19.95
CA ARG A 158 0.17 -4.37 21.20
C ARG A 158 -0.15 -5.19 22.44
N GLU A 159 -1.21 -5.99 22.38
CA GLU A 159 -1.63 -6.84 23.48
C GLU A 159 -0.62 -7.94 23.78
N ASP A 160 -0.17 -8.66 22.75
CA ASP A 160 0.68 -9.85 22.90
C ASP A 160 2.16 -9.50 23.14
N PHE A 161 2.66 -8.43 22.52
CA PHE A 161 4.09 -8.09 22.54
C PHE A 161 4.40 -6.75 23.23
N GLY A 162 3.40 -5.96 23.61
CA GLY A 162 3.55 -4.73 24.39
C GLY A 162 4.52 -3.72 23.73
N GLN A 163 5.56 -3.34 24.48
CA GLN A 163 6.58 -2.38 24.03
C GLN A 163 7.80 -3.02 23.33
N GLN A 164 7.77 -4.32 23.08
CA GLN A 164 8.88 -5.01 22.38
C GLN A 164 9.04 -4.51 20.95
N HIS A 165 7.93 -4.05 20.33
CA HIS A 165 7.94 -3.51 18.98
C HIS A 165 7.48 -2.06 18.93
N THR A 166 8.20 -1.26 18.14
CA THR A 166 7.73 0.07 17.73
C THR A 166 6.77 -0.10 16.55
N ILE A 167 5.58 0.50 16.64
CA ILE A 167 4.63 0.56 15.54
C ILE A 167 4.65 1.96 14.93
N GLY A 168 5.02 2.06 13.66
CA GLY A 168 4.87 3.25 12.84
C GLY A 168 3.65 3.18 11.94
N LEU A 169 3.02 4.30 11.68
CA LEU A 169 1.91 4.41 10.74
C LEU A 169 2.20 5.51 9.72
N VAL A 170 2.11 5.20 8.45
CA VAL A 170 2.13 6.16 7.35
C VAL A 170 0.77 6.13 6.67
N LEU A 171 0.04 7.25 6.77
CA LEU A 171 -1.23 7.39 6.05
C LEU A 171 -0.92 7.74 4.59
N PRO A 172 -1.35 6.93 3.62
CA PRO A 172 -1.11 7.17 2.20
C PRO A 172 -2.05 8.25 1.67
N MET A 173 -1.87 9.46 2.16
CA MET A 173 -2.56 10.67 1.73
C MET A 173 -1.54 11.61 1.11
N ARG A 174 -1.87 12.17 -0.05
CA ARG A 174 -0.99 13.09 -0.75
C ARG A 174 -1.22 14.51 -0.27
N LYS A 175 -0.14 15.20 0.14
CA LYS A 175 -0.15 16.63 0.43
C LYS A 175 0.44 17.38 -0.76
N THR A 176 -0.42 18.13 -1.44
CA THR A 176 -0.03 19.03 -2.52
C THR A 176 0.08 20.47 -2.02
N SER A 177 0.62 21.38 -2.83
CA SER A 177 0.61 22.83 -2.56
C SER A 177 -0.80 23.41 -2.36
N ARG A 178 -1.85 22.73 -2.85
CA ARG A 178 -3.27 23.08 -2.70
C ARG A 178 -3.94 22.52 -1.45
N GLY A 179 -3.21 21.75 -0.63
CA GLY A 179 -3.72 21.11 0.58
C GLY A 179 -3.68 19.58 0.54
N ILE A 180 -4.26 18.95 1.57
CA ILE A 180 -4.37 17.49 1.66
C ILE A 180 -5.64 17.06 0.91
N HIS A 181 -5.50 16.12 -0.05
CA HIS A 181 -6.67 15.52 -0.70
C HIS A 181 -7.51 14.71 0.29
N HIS A 182 -8.77 15.02 0.33
CA HIS A 182 -9.83 14.70 1.28
C HIS A 182 -10.00 13.19 1.64
N ARG A 183 -9.18 12.69 2.55
CA ARG A 183 -9.61 11.60 3.45
C ARG A 183 -9.16 11.96 4.86
N ALA A 184 -10.09 12.00 5.82
CA ALA A 184 -9.71 12.12 7.22
C ALA A 184 -8.78 10.96 7.57
N GLY A 185 -7.62 11.25 8.16
CA GLY A 185 -6.73 10.22 8.67
C GLY A 185 -7.44 9.40 9.73
N ASN A 186 -7.26 8.09 9.68
CA ASN A 186 -7.89 7.19 10.62
C ASN A 186 -7.28 7.35 12.02
N GLN A 187 -8.02 7.95 12.93
CA GLN A 187 -7.58 8.14 14.31
C GLN A 187 -7.42 6.80 15.06
N ARG A 188 -8.22 5.77 14.73
CA ARG A 188 -8.18 4.46 15.39
C ARG A 188 -6.83 3.77 15.22
N LEU A 189 -6.28 3.77 14.00
CA LEU A 189 -4.95 3.24 13.75
C LEU A 189 -3.86 4.08 14.42
N SER A 190 -4.01 5.42 14.39
CA SER A 190 -3.00 6.33 14.95
C SER A 190 -2.82 6.18 16.46
N VAL A 191 -3.87 5.82 17.19
CA VAL A 191 -3.81 5.59 18.65
C VAL A 191 -2.97 4.36 18.99
N LEU A 192 -2.92 3.37 18.12
CA LEU A 192 -2.14 2.13 18.29
C LEU A 192 -0.68 2.29 17.86
N ALA A 193 -0.34 3.36 17.13
CA ALA A 193 1.00 3.61 16.65
C ALA A 193 1.85 4.44 17.65
N ASN A 194 3.17 4.20 17.70
CA ASN A 194 4.11 5.04 18.44
C ASN A 194 4.34 6.39 17.74
N TRP A 195 4.27 6.38 16.41
CA TRP A 195 4.33 7.58 15.59
C TRP A 195 3.46 7.44 14.35
N THR A 196 2.96 8.58 13.85
CA THR A 196 2.12 8.62 12.67
C THR A 196 2.57 9.71 11.70
N ARG A 197 2.90 9.31 10.49
CA ARG A 197 3.09 10.20 9.33
C ARG A 197 1.74 10.40 8.64
N ARG A 198 1.20 11.61 8.69
CA ARG A 198 -0.17 11.89 8.23
C ARG A 198 -0.32 12.01 6.72
N TYR A 199 0.77 12.23 5.98
CA TYR A 199 0.76 12.41 4.52
C TYR A 199 2.16 12.18 3.93
N LEU A 200 2.19 11.91 2.63
CA LEU A 200 3.37 11.97 1.78
C LEU A 200 3.32 13.27 0.97
N THR A 201 4.44 13.95 0.81
CA THR A 201 4.48 15.22 0.07
C THR A 201 4.73 14.99 -1.43
N ASP A 202 4.38 15.98 -2.26
CA ASP A 202 4.68 15.95 -3.69
C ASP A 202 6.19 15.79 -3.93
N GLU A 203 7.02 16.49 -3.17
CA GLU A 203 8.47 16.45 -3.28
C GLU A 203 9.03 15.07 -2.97
N GLU A 204 8.51 14.40 -1.94
CA GLU A 204 8.92 13.03 -1.58
C GLU A 204 8.56 12.03 -2.70
N LEU A 205 7.35 12.14 -3.26
CA LEU A 205 6.89 11.26 -4.34
C LEU A 205 7.65 11.49 -5.66
N VAL A 206 7.91 12.74 -6.00
CA VAL A 206 8.68 13.09 -7.21
C VAL A 206 10.14 12.68 -7.07
N ALA A 207 10.75 12.87 -5.90
CA ALA A 207 12.15 12.51 -5.65
C ALA A 207 12.36 10.99 -5.64
N ALA A 208 11.34 10.21 -5.28
CA ALA A 208 11.40 8.76 -5.17
C ALA A 208 10.87 8.06 -6.44
N GLN A 209 11.32 8.46 -7.63
CA GLN A 209 10.96 7.78 -8.88
C GLN A 209 12.07 6.83 -9.30
N MET A 210 11.70 5.62 -9.77
CA MET A 210 12.66 4.69 -10.38
C MET A 210 13.23 5.25 -11.70
N PRO A 211 14.44 4.85 -12.10
CA PRO A 211 14.97 5.16 -13.43
C PRO A 211 14.01 4.73 -14.54
N VAL A 212 13.94 5.52 -15.63
CA VAL A 212 13.08 5.21 -16.79
C VAL A 212 13.45 3.87 -17.43
N ILE A 213 14.75 3.49 -17.34
CA ILE A 213 15.28 2.22 -17.83
C ILE A 213 16.01 1.54 -16.68
N ILE A 214 15.61 0.33 -16.36
CA ILE A 214 16.22 -0.51 -15.33
C ILE A 214 16.99 -1.64 -16.04
N PRO A 215 18.31 -1.69 -15.91
CA PRO A 215 19.11 -2.75 -16.49
C PRO A 215 18.83 -4.08 -15.79
N THR A 216 18.74 -5.16 -16.55
CA THR A 216 18.66 -6.53 -16.05
C THR A 216 19.61 -7.44 -16.80
N ARG A 217 19.83 -8.65 -16.29
CA ARG A 217 20.70 -9.65 -16.96
C ARG A 217 20.15 -10.10 -18.33
N LYS A 218 18.84 -9.91 -18.60
CA LYS A 218 18.21 -10.33 -19.87
C LYS A 218 17.90 -9.12 -20.74
N LYS A 219 16.75 -8.50 -20.55
CA LYS A 219 16.28 -7.32 -21.29
C LYS A 219 15.99 -6.19 -20.31
N PRO A 220 16.36 -4.94 -20.59
CA PRO A 220 16.06 -3.81 -19.74
C PRO A 220 14.53 -3.68 -19.55
N ILE A 221 14.14 -3.18 -18.40
CA ILE A 221 12.74 -2.87 -18.09
C ILE A 221 12.56 -1.37 -18.29
N HIS A 222 11.60 -1.00 -19.14
CA HIS A 222 11.28 0.39 -19.44
C HIS A 222 10.03 0.81 -18.67
N LYS A 223 10.02 2.05 -18.19
CA LYS A 223 8.82 2.68 -17.64
C LYS A 223 7.70 2.64 -18.68
N PRO A 224 6.50 2.15 -18.35
CA PRO A 224 5.36 2.19 -19.27
C PRO A 224 4.97 3.64 -19.62
N ILE A 225 4.61 3.89 -20.88
CA ILE A 225 4.39 5.26 -21.41
C ILE A 225 3.30 6.01 -20.64
N TYR A 226 2.22 5.32 -20.24
CA TYR A 226 1.11 5.96 -19.57
C TYR A 226 1.15 5.86 -18.03
N TRP A 227 2.22 5.33 -17.48
CA TRP A 227 2.37 5.11 -16.03
C TRP A 227 3.05 6.28 -15.33
#